data_3dd4583013aec5a9ba38ea3da867f0f4
#
_entry.id   3dd4583013aec5a9ba38ea3da867f0f4
#
_cell.length_a   1.000
_cell.length_b   1.000
_cell.length_c   1.000
_cell.angle_alpha   90.00
_cell.angle_beta   90.00
_cell.angle_gamma   90.00
#
_symmetry.space_group_name_H-M   'P 1'
#
loop_
_entity.id
_entity.type
_entity.pdbx_description
1 polymer ?
#
loop_
_entity_poly.entity_id
_entity_poly.type
_entity_poly.pdbx_seq_one_letter_code
_entity_poly.pdbx_strand_id
1 'polypeptide(L)'
;VADRIELDGLEAYGYHGVYDFEKDKGQKFIIDLVVWTDFSAATASDEISETISYVDLADIAVAVVEGPSLDLIETLAATIADRLNDLAGVIAVEVTVHKPDAPIHHPFTDVRVVARRSQKSTQRPVAGTGQ
;
A
#
# COMPACT_ATOMS: atom_id res chain seq x y z
N VAL A 1 -14.30 12.34 11.82
CA VAL A 1 -13.97 10.94 11.96
C VAL A 1 -14.26 10.22 10.65
N ALA A 2 -13.32 9.48 10.16
CA ALA A 2 -13.48 8.78 8.90
C ALA A 2 -13.80 7.31 9.15
N ASP A 3 -14.55 6.74 8.21
CA ASP A 3 -14.72 5.29 8.14
C ASP A 3 -13.51 4.69 7.44
N ARG A 4 -13.38 3.38 7.42
CA ARG A 4 -12.23 2.76 6.76
C ARG A 4 -12.55 1.40 6.20
N ILE A 5 -11.80 1.05 5.16
CA ILE A 5 -11.79 -0.28 4.54
C ILE A 5 -10.46 -0.91 4.93
N GLU A 6 -10.48 -2.16 5.38
CA GLU A 6 -9.27 -2.90 5.71
C GLU A 6 -9.22 -4.16 4.87
N LEU A 7 -8.10 -4.39 4.22
CA LEU A 7 -7.84 -5.60 3.43
C LEU A 7 -6.54 -6.19 3.91
N ASP A 8 -6.61 -7.36 4.55
CA ASP A 8 -5.45 -7.99 5.18
C ASP A 8 -5.01 -9.23 4.41
N GLY A 9 -3.71 -9.45 4.41
CA GLY A 9 -3.16 -10.72 3.93
C GLY A 9 -3.18 -10.90 2.43
N LEU A 10 -3.18 -9.81 1.68
CA LEU A 10 -3.13 -9.88 0.22
C LEU A 10 -1.76 -10.40 -0.21
N GLU A 11 -1.71 -11.51 -0.93
CA GLU A 11 -0.46 -12.12 -1.36
C GLU A 11 -0.14 -11.75 -2.79
N ALA A 12 1.11 -11.43 -3.05
CA ALA A 12 1.60 -11.21 -4.39
C ALA A 12 3.08 -11.59 -4.46
N TYR A 13 3.55 -11.95 -5.63
CA TYR A 13 4.92 -12.37 -5.83
C TYR A 13 5.68 -11.26 -6.55
N GLY A 14 6.87 -10.95 -6.07
CA GLY A 14 7.68 -9.90 -6.67
C GLY A 14 9.17 -10.16 -6.54
N TYR A 15 9.96 -9.32 -7.19
CA TYR A 15 11.42 -9.48 -7.31
C TYR A 15 12.11 -8.29 -6.67
N HIS A 16 11.71 -7.97 -5.44
CA HIS A 16 12.20 -6.81 -4.70
C HIS A 16 13.20 -7.24 -3.64
N GLY A 17 14.25 -6.48 -3.50
CA GLY A 17 15.30 -6.71 -2.53
C GLY A 17 16.62 -6.20 -3.02
N VAL A 18 17.58 -6.05 -2.11
CA VAL A 18 18.90 -5.52 -2.42
C VAL A 18 19.77 -6.60 -3.07
N TYR A 19 19.59 -7.85 -2.67
CA TYR A 19 20.47 -8.94 -3.13
C TYR A 19 20.08 -9.45 -4.51
N ASP A 20 21.07 -9.84 -5.28
CA ASP A 20 20.84 -10.35 -6.63
C ASP A 20 19.92 -11.57 -6.64
N PHE A 21 20.06 -12.48 -5.67
CA PHE A 21 19.20 -13.66 -5.63
C PHE A 21 17.74 -13.30 -5.38
N GLU A 22 17.46 -12.22 -4.66
CA GLU A 22 16.10 -11.74 -4.46
C GLU A 22 15.50 -11.24 -5.76
N LYS A 23 16.30 -10.54 -6.56
CA LYS A 23 15.86 -10.02 -7.87
C LYS A 23 15.71 -11.12 -8.90
N ASP A 24 16.48 -12.19 -8.75
CA ASP A 24 16.50 -13.28 -9.72
C ASP A 24 15.37 -14.28 -9.44
N LYS A 25 15.19 -14.67 -8.19
CA LYS A 25 14.22 -15.70 -7.82
C LYS A 25 12.88 -15.16 -7.39
N GLY A 26 12.86 -13.96 -6.87
CA GLY A 26 11.66 -13.36 -6.30
C GLY A 26 11.23 -14.03 -5.01
N GLN A 27 10.12 -13.54 -4.45
CA GLN A 27 9.57 -14.06 -3.22
C GLN A 27 8.14 -13.57 -3.04
N LYS A 28 7.43 -14.19 -2.12
CA LYS A 28 6.09 -13.77 -1.76
C LYS A 28 6.14 -12.56 -0.85
N PHE A 29 5.31 -11.58 -1.14
CA PHE A 29 5.05 -10.45 -0.27
C PHE A 29 3.61 -10.52 0.21
N ILE A 30 3.36 -10.06 1.41
CA ILE A 30 2.02 -9.99 1.97
C ILE A 30 1.73 -8.52 2.25
N ILE A 31 0.58 -8.05 1.79
CA ILE A 31 0.22 -6.64 1.86
C ILE A 31 -1.05 -6.49 2.68
N ASP A 32 -1.02 -5.57 3.64
CA ASP A 32 -2.21 -5.15 4.36
C ASP A 32 -2.50 -3.70 3.98
N LEU A 33 -3.74 -3.40 3.72
CA LEU A 33 -4.18 -2.06 3.30
C LEU A 33 -5.23 -1.56 4.27
N VAL A 34 -5.11 -0.30 4.68
CA VAL A 34 -6.18 0.41 5.38
C VAL A 34 -6.42 1.70 4.59
N VAL A 35 -7.66 1.92 4.19
CA VAL A 35 -8.04 3.11 3.42
C VAL A 35 -9.16 3.81 4.16
N TRP A 36 -8.93 5.05 4.58
CA TRP A 36 -9.92 5.87 5.25
C TRP A 36 -10.69 6.68 4.21
N THR A 37 -12.00 6.66 4.33
CA THR A 37 -12.89 7.37 3.42
C THR A 37 -14.21 7.64 4.15
N ASP A 38 -15.11 8.37 3.52
CA ASP A 38 -16.42 8.66 4.08
C ASP A 38 -17.46 7.77 3.42
N PHE A 39 -18.16 6.96 4.21
CA PHE A 39 -19.16 6.01 3.70
C PHE A 39 -20.54 6.65 3.48
N SER A 40 -20.73 7.94 3.79
CA SER A 40 -22.06 8.53 3.81
C SER A 40 -22.83 8.36 2.50
N ALA A 41 -22.19 8.65 1.37
CA ALA A 41 -22.86 8.52 0.07
C ALA A 41 -23.18 7.07 -0.25
N ALA A 42 -22.23 6.16 0.01
CA ALA A 42 -22.41 4.74 -0.29
C ALA A 42 -23.53 4.13 0.58
N THR A 43 -23.59 4.47 1.86
CA THR A 43 -24.61 3.93 2.74
C THR A 43 -25.99 4.51 2.47
N ALA A 44 -26.06 5.73 1.92
CA ALA A 44 -27.33 6.33 1.57
C ALA A 44 -27.92 5.71 0.29
N SER A 45 -27.07 5.35 -0.68
CA SER A 45 -27.53 4.86 -1.98
C SER A 45 -27.40 3.35 -2.15
N ASP A 46 -26.51 2.72 -1.39
CA ASP A 46 -26.14 1.31 -1.55
C ASP A 46 -25.59 0.99 -2.95
N GLU A 47 -24.93 1.98 -3.57
CA GLU A 47 -24.37 1.87 -4.92
C GLU A 47 -22.85 1.75 -4.87
N ILE A 48 -22.30 0.78 -5.61
CA ILE A 48 -20.85 0.58 -5.68
C ILE A 48 -20.14 1.82 -6.24
N SER A 49 -20.79 2.58 -7.07
CA SER A 49 -20.20 3.78 -7.67
C SER A 49 -19.96 4.89 -6.65
N GLU A 50 -20.57 4.79 -5.47
CA GLU A 50 -20.43 5.79 -4.41
C GLU A 50 -19.39 5.40 -3.37
N THR A 51 -18.66 4.31 -3.58
CA THR A 51 -17.64 3.85 -2.65
C THR A 51 -16.34 3.56 -3.40
N ILE A 52 -15.31 3.23 -2.62
CA ILE A 52 -14.05 2.76 -3.18
C ILE A 52 -14.11 1.23 -3.19
N SER A 53 -13.92 0.64 -4.36
CA SER A 53 -13.96 -0.81 -4.49
C SER A 53 -12.68 -1.42 -3.91
N TYR A 54 -12.80 -2.36 -2.98
CA TYR A 54 -11.63 -3.05 -2.45
C TYR A 54 -10.95 -3.93 -3.51
N VAL A 55 -11.67 -4.31 -4.57
CA VAL A 55 -11.05 -5.01 -5.69
C VAL A 55 -10.04 -4.11 -6.39
N ASP A 56 -10.39 -2.82 -6.60
CA ASP A 56 -9.46 -1.86 -7.19
C ASP A 56 -8.24 -1.64 -6.29
N LEU A 57 -8.44 -1.62 -4.97
CA LEU A 57 -7.33 -1.50 -4.03
C LEU A 57 -6.37 -2.68 -4.17
N ALA A 58 -6.92 -3.89 -4.23
CA ALA A 58 -6.13 -5.10 -4.40
C ALA A 58 -5.38 -5.09 -5.73
N ASP A 59 -6.06 -4.73 -6.81
CA ASP A 59 -5.45 -4.72 -8.14
C ASP A 59 -4.27 -3.74 -8.21
N ILE A 60 -4.41 -2.57 -7.61
CA ILE A 60 -3.34 -1.57 -7.58
C ILE A 60 -2.13 -2.10 -6.80
N ALA A 61 -2.37 -2.66 -5.62
CA ALA A 61 -1.28 -3.17 -4.79
C ALA A 61 -0.54 -4.32 -5.49
N VAL A 62 -1.28 -5.26 -6.06
CA VAL A 62 -0.68 -6.40 -6.76
C VAL A 62 0.12 -5.94 -7.98
N ALA A 63 -0.41 -4.97 -8.73
CA ALA A 63 0.28 -4.45 -9.90
C ALA A 63 1.64 -3.83 -9.53
N VAL A 64 1.72 -3.15 -8.38
CA VAL A 64 2.99 -2.58 -7.92
C VAL A 64 3.96 -3.69 -7.51
N VAL A 65 3.49 -4.69 -6.77
CA VAL A 65 4.35 -5.80 -6.34
C VAL A 65 4.89 -6.56 -7.54
N GLU A 66 4.06 -6.78 -8.56
CA GLU A 66 4.44 -7.51 -9.76
C GLU A 66 5.18 -6.66 -10.78
N GLY A 67 5.32 -5.38 -10.52
CA GLY A 67 5.98 -4.45 -11.42
C GLY A 67 7.50 -4.49 -11.32
N PRO A 68 8.19 -3.42 -11.78
CA PRO A 68 9.64 -3.39 -11.78
C PRO A 68 10.23 -3.62 -10.40
N SER A 69 11.38 -4.29 -10.37
CA SER A 69 12.08 -4.60 -9.13
C SER A 69 12.56 -3.34 -8.42
N LEU A 70 12.33 -3.29 -7.13
CA LEU A 70 12.80 -2.23 -6.26
C LEU A 70 13.75 -2.84 -5.24
N ASP A 71 14.71 -2.05 -4.77
CA ASP A 71 15.68 -2.53 -3.78
C ASP A 71 15.06 -2.62 -2.38
N LEU A 72 14.23 -1.67 -2.02
CA LEU A 72 13.74 -1.52 -0.65
C LEU A 72 12.25 -1.79 -0.55
N ILE A 73 11.83 -2.53 0.46
CA ILE A 73 10.40 -2.72 0.71
C ILE A 73 9.75 -1.42 1.18
N GLU A 74 10.52 -0.49 1.73
CA GLU A 74 10.05 0.86 2.04
C GLU A 74 9.57 1.58 0.77
N THR A 75 10.33 1.47 -0.31
CA THR A 75 9.94 2.05 -1.60
C THR A 75 8.69 1.37 -2.15
N LEU A 76 8.61 0.05 -1.99
CA LEU A 76 7.44 -0.71 -2.43
C LEU A 76 6.19 -0.25 -1.68
N ALA A 77 6.27 -0.17 -0.36
CA ALA A 77 5.15 0.28 0.47
C ALA A 77 4.74 1.71 0.15
N ALA A 78 5.71 2.60 0.00
CA ALA A 78 5.44 4.00 -0.33
C ALA A 78 4.79 4.15 -1.70
N THR A 79 5.23 3.39 -2.69
CA THR A 79 4.66 3.43 -4.03
C THR A 79 3.20 2.99 -4.02
N ILE A 80 2.88 1.91 -3.29
CA ILE A 80 1.50 1.47 -3.15
C ILE A 80 0.68 2.55 -2.45
N ALA A 81 1.21 3.09 -1.34
CA ALA A 81 0.49 4.11 -0.58
C ALA A 81 0.21 5.35 -1.40
N ASP A 82 1.18 5.82 -2.18
CA ASP A 82 1.00 7.00 -3.03
C ASP A 82 -0.09 6.77 -4.07
N ARG A 83 -0.10 5.61 -4.73
CA ARG A 83 -1.11 5.31 -5.73
C ARG A 83 -2.51 5.22 -5.14
N LEU A 84 -2.65 4.57 -3.98
CA LEU A 84 -3.94 4.46 -3.31
C LEU A 84 -4.41 5.84 -2.83
N ASN A 85 -3.50 6.66 -2.33
CA ASN A 85 -3.84 7.98 -1.83
C ASN A 85 -4.31 8.93 -2.93
N ASP A 86 -3.99 8.64 -4.19
CA ASP A 86 -4.43 9.44 -5.33
C ASP A 86 -5.84 9.10 -5.79
N LEU A 87 -6.44 8.04 -5.28
CA LEU A 87 -7.80 7.68 -5.68
C LEU A 87 -8.82 8.68 -5.14
N ALA A 88 -9.83 8.96 -5.95
CA ALA A 88 -10.89 9.87 -5.55
C ALA A 88 -11.61 9.32 -4.31
N GLY A 89 -11.86 10.18 -3.34
CA GLY A 89 -12.56 9.81 -2.12
C GLY A 89 -11.68 9.29 -1.00
N VAL A 90 -10.41 9.06 -1.25
CA VAL A 90 -9.48 8.60 -0.21
C VAL A 90 -9.08 9.78 0.67
N ILE A 91 -9.19 9.60 1.97
CA ILE A 91 -8.76 10.59 2.96
C ILE A 91 -7.33 10.28 3.40
N ALA A 92 -7.04 9.02 3.66
CA ALA A 92 -5.74 8.57 4.12
C ALA A 92 -5.58 7.08 3.82
N VAL A 93 -4.34 6.61 3.79
CA VAL A 93 -4.02 5.20 3.60
C VAL A 93 -2.89 4.78 4.53
N GLU A 94 -2.89 3.51 4.88
CA GLU A 94 -1.78 2.87 5.56
C GLU A 94 -1.50 1.55 4.83
N VAL A 95 -0.28 1.36 4.40
CA VAL A 95 0.13 0.16 3.66
C VAL A 95 1.22 -0.54 4.45
N THR A 96 0.99 -1.81 4.77
CA THR A 96 1.98 -2.66 5.42
C THR A 96 2.47 -3.67 4.41
N VAL A 97 3.77 -3.74 4.21
CA VAL A 97 4.41 -4.74 3.35
C VAL A 97 5.19 -5.69 4.23
N HIS A 98 4.80 -6.96 4.23
CA HIS A 98 5.47 -8.03 4.95
C HIS A 98 6.41 -8.76 4.00
N LYS A 99 7.59 -9.08 4.51
CA LYS A 99 8.60 -9.85 3.76
C LYS A 99 8.99 -11.05 4.62
N PRO A 100 8.13 -12.09 4.66
CA PRO A 100 8.33 -13.20 5.59
C PRO A 100 9.59 -14.01 5.29
N ASP A 101 10.06 -14.01 4.05
CA ASP A 101 11.26 -14.76 3.65
C ASP A 101 12.49 -13.85 3.54
N ALA A 102 12.50 -12.74 4.26
CA ALA A 102 13.65 -11.82 4.24
C ALA A 102 14.93 -12.55 4.65
N PRO A 103 16.06 -12.26 3.98
CA PRO A 103 17.31 -12.97 4.24
C PRO A 103 18.00 -12.45 5.51
N ILE A 104 17.47 -12.85 6.64
CA ILE A 104 17.99 -12.51 7.96
C ILE A 104 18.62 -13.76 8.55
N HIS A 105 19.84 -13.64 9.11
CA HIS A 105 20.62 -14.76 9.61
C HIS A 105 20.21 -15.25 11.01
N HIS A 106 19.04 -14.91 11.46
CA HIS A 106 18.53 -15.27 12.78
C HIS A 106 17.10 -15.76 12.67
N PRO A 107 16.65 -16.61 13.58
CA PRO A 107 15.23 -16.98 13.61
C PRO A 107 14.36 -15.75 13.83
N PHE A 108 13.34 -15.61 13.02
CA PHE A 108 12.37 -14.51 13.15
C PHE A 108 11.05 -14.95 12.53
N THR A 109 9.98 -14.25 12.86
CA THR A 109 8.66 -14.54 12.33
C THR A 109 8.41 -13.77 11.05
N ASP A 110 8.70 -12.48 11.05
CA ASP A 110 8.32 -11.60 9.96
C ASP A 110 9.09 -10.29 10.09
N VAL A 111 9.27 -9.62 8.97
CA VAL A 111 9.69 -8.23 8.96
C VAL A 111 8.74 -7.48 8.06
N ARG A 112 8.33 -6.29 8.48
CA ARG A 112 7.38 -5.48 7.74
C ARG A 112 7.70 -4.01 7.89
N VAL A 113 7.26 -3.25 6.90
CA VAL A 113 7.33 -1.80 6.92
C VAL A 113 5.93 -1.25 6.74
N VAL A 114 5.67 -0.08 7.28
CA VAL A 114 4.37 0.58 7.22
C VAL A 114 4.56 1.96 6.63
N ALA A 115 3.88 2.24 5.52
CA ALA A 115 3.88 3.55 4.90
C ALA A 115 2.49 4.18 5.07
N ARG A 116 2.46 5.45 5.43
CA ARG A 116 1.21 6.19 5.68
C ARG A 116 1.19 7.44 4.84
N ARG A 117 0.03 7.72 4.23
CA ARG A 117 -0.19 8.92 3.44
C ARG A 117 -1.58 9.47 3.74
N SER A 118 -1.74 10.79 3.59
CA SER A 118 -3.05 11.41 3.69
C SER A 118 -3.13 12.54 2.68
N GLN A 119 -4.35 12.90 2.32
CA GLN A 119 -4.57 14.01 1.40
C GLN A 119 -3.98 15.29 1.96
N LYS A 120 -4.07 15.48 3.26
CA LYS A 120 -3.49 16.64 3.89
C LYS A 120 -1.98 16.67 3.71
N SER A 121 -1.31 15.52 3.85
CA SER A 121 0.13 15.44 3.64
C SER A 121 0.50 15.67 2.19
N THR A 122 -0.23 15.10 1.26
CA THR A 122 0.07 15.24 -0.16
C THR A 122 -0.22 16.64 -0.67
N GLN A 123 -1.13 17.35 -0.02
CA GLN A 123 -1.46 18.73 -0.39
C GLN A 123 -0.53 19.74 0.28
N ARG A 124 0.34 19.29 1.15
CA ARG A 124 1.23 20.23 1.80
C ARG A 124 2.06 20.91 0.74
N PRO A 125 2.05 22.19 0.73
CA PRO A 125 2.85 22.90 -0.22
C PRO A 125 4.28 22.54 -0.02
N VAL A 126 4.92 22.49 -1.06
CA VAL A 126 6.28 22.34 -0.98
C VAL A 126 6.79 23.47 -0.23
N ALA A 127 7.30 23.12 0.80
CA ALA A 127 7.68 24.12 1.66
C ALA A 127 8.54 24.99 0.98
N GLY A 128 8.61 25.50 1.03
CA GLY A 128 9.34 26.26 0.47
C GLY A 128 8.78 26.95 -0.38
N THR A 129 8.11 26.51 -0.65
CA THR A 129 7.51 27.25 -1.42
C THR A 129 6.92 28.17 -0.65
N GLY A 130 6.88 27.84 -0.30
CA GLY A 130 6.57 28.32 0.35
C GLY A 130 6.45 28.32 1.07
N GLN A 131 6.36 28.17 1.03
CA GLN A 131 6.19 28.16 1.66
C GLN A 131 6.40 28.60 2.10
#